data_48e9f7c2d41373a835a5cbb304baf0f6
#
_entry.id   48e9f7c2d41373a835a5cbb304baf0f6
#
_cell.length_a   1.000
_cell.length_b   1.000
_cell.length_c   1.000
_cell.angle_alpha   90.00
_cell.angle_beta   90.00
_cell.angle_gamma   90.00
#
_symmetry.space_group_name_H-M   'P 1'
#
loop_
_entity.id
_entity.type
_entity.pdbx_description
1 polymer ?
#
loop_
_entity_poly.entity_id
_entity_poly.type
_entity_poly.pdbx_seq_one_letter_code
_entity_poly.pdbx_strand_id
1 'polypeptide(L)'
;MIKSEFDDCFQNGNYDALRPYHVDNAIILAAGMCSRFKPLSDTKPKAFLKVKGEILIERMIRQLIEAEIPEIYIVVGHQKEAFSYLAEKYGVHLIENTEYAVRNNLSSIYAARKVLKNSYICCSDLYCMENIFDSYVYESYYACTFSSEKTDKLCVTTGFNGKISRIRKGGSNCWYMTGPAYWDNQFSARFCELMQKEYDDPGSKDLSWEAFYSNHLDELSLTLRKYPEGIVREFNSLDELCLFDTSYIPYRDSLKAT
;
A
#
# COMPACT_ATOMS: atom_id res chain seq x y z
N MET A 1 19.51 10.79 -14.59
CA MET A 1 19.57 9.61 -15.51
C MET A 1 18.23 9.49 -16.21
N ILE A 2 18.17 9.21 -17.50
CA ILE A 2 16.93 8.88 -18.22
C ILE A 2 16.60 7.40 -18.06
N LYS A 3 15.33 7.01 -18.36
CA LYS A 3 14.86 5.64 -18.12
C LYS A 3 15.70 4.58 -18.86
N SER A 4 16.10 4.83 -20.12
CA SER A 4 16.93 3.88 -20.88
C SER A 4 18.31 3.67 -20.24
N GLU A 5 18.93 4.73 -19.71
CA GLU A 5 20.22 4.62 -19.01
C GLU A 5 20.08 3.82 -17.70
N PHE A 6 18.95 4.01 -16.97
CA PHE A 6 18.64 3.22 -15.79
C PHE A 6 18.52 1.73 -16.14
N ASP A 7 17.76 1.42 -17.20
CA ASP A 7 17.55 0.04 -17.65
C ASP A 7 18.88 -0.61 -18.09
N ASP A 8 19.73 0.14 -18.82
CA ASP A 8 21.07 -0.31 -19.25
C ASP A 8 21.98 -0.57 -18.02
N CYS A 9 21.99 0.34 -17.05
CA CYS A 9 22.76 0.15 -15.81
C CYS A 9 22.28 -1.08 -15.04
N PHE A 10 20.97 -1.28 -14.94
CA PHE A 10 20.38 -2.42 -14.24
C PHE A 10 20.74 -3.74 -14.93
N GLN A 11 20.59 -3.83 -16.25
CA GLN A 11 20.93 -5.02 -17.04
C GLN A 11 22.42 -5.38 -16.98
N ASN A 12 23.29 -4.37 -16.91
CA ASN A 12 24.74 -4.56 -16.85
C ASN A 12 25.30 -4.70 -15.42
N GLY A 13 24.44 -4.69 -14.39
CA GLY A 13 24.85 -4.82 -12.98
C GLY A 13 25.63 -3.60 -12.46
N ASN A 14 25.48 -2.43 -13.05
CA ASN A 14 26.12 -1.19 -12.60
C ASN A 14 25.30 -0.54 -11.48
N TYR A 15 25.26 -1.21 -10.33
CA TYR A 15 24.47 -0.78 -9.17
C TYR A 15 24.99 0.50 -8.50
N ASP A 16 26.27 0.83 -8.65
CA ASP A 16 26.82 2.09 -8.14
C ASP A 16 26.14 3.31 -8.77
N ALA A 17 25.88 3.25 -10.10
CA ALA A 17 25.14 4.29 -10.82
C ALA A 17 23.65 4.35 -10.41
N LEU A 18 23.10 3.24 -9.93
CA LEU A 18 21.70 3.11 -9.51
C LEU A 18 21.47 3.45 -8.03
N ARG A 19 22.50 3.76 -7.26
CA ARG A 19 22.38 4.09 -5.82
C ARG A 19 21.27 5.11 -5.49
N PRO A 20 21.03 6.19 -6.27
CA PRO A 20 19.94 7.14 -6.00
C PRO A 20 18.52 6.55 -6.16
N TYR A 21 18.40 5.42 -6.86
CA TYR A 21 17.15 4.71 -7.17
C TYR A 21 16.95 3.49 -6.27
N HIS A 22 17.88 3.22 -5.36
CA HIS A 22 17.76 2.13 -4.40
C HIS A 22 16.61 2.43 -3.42
N VAL A 23 15.76 1.44 -3.17
CA VAL A 23 14.67 1.54 -2.20
C VAL A 23 15.26 1.52 -0.79
N ASP A 24 14.98 2.54 0.00
CA ASP A 24 15.47 2.64 1.37
C ASP A 24 14.64 1.81 2.35
N ASN A 25 13.32 1.76 2.14
CA ASN A 25 12.43 1.06 3.07
C ASN A 25 11.03 0.78 2.49
N ALA A 26 10.23 0.05 3.27
CA ALA A 26 8.81 -0.12 3.05
C ALA A 26 8.00 0.28 4.29
N ILE A 27 6.88 0.98 4.07
CA ILE A 27 5.92 1.39 5.10
C ILE A 27 4.64 0.58 4.92
N ILE A 28 4.31 -0.30 5.85
CA ILE A 28 3.09 -1.10 5.84
C ILE A 28 2.05 -0.42 6.74
N LEU A 29 0.95 0.04 6.16
CA LEU A 29 -0.14 0.69 6.89
C LEU A 29 -1.06 -0.37 7.48
N ALA A 30 -1.06 -0.53 8.80
CA ALA A 30 -1.78 -1.57 9.53
C ALA A 30 -2.56 -1.05 10.75
N ALA A 31 -2.78 0.27 10.86
CA ALA A 31 -3.38 0.88 12.05
C ALA A 31 -4.93 0.81 12.09
N GLY A 32 -5.60 0.48 10.98
CA GLY A 32 -7.05 0.58 10.81
C GLY A 32 -7.86 -0.45 11.60
N MET A 33 -9.11 -0.11 11.94
CA MET A 33 -10.04 -0.96 12.70
C MET A 33 -10.70 -2.09 11.87
N CYS A 34 -10.59 -2.06 10.54
CA CYS A 34 -11.10 -3.10 9.62
C CYS A 34 -12.58 -3.50 9.85
N SER A 35 -13.46 -2.53 10.14
CA SER A 35 -14.85 -2.75 10.56
C SER A 35 -15.71 -3.57 9.60
N ARG A 36 -15.38 -3.58 8.30
CA ARG A 36 -16.08 -4.38 7.26
C ARG A 36 -15.84 -5.89 7.35
N PHE A 37 -14.89 -6.33 8.16
CA PHE A 37 -14.58 -7.75 8.40
C PHE A 37 -15.14 -8.29 9.72
N LYS A 38 -16.00 -7.52 10.39
CA LYS A 38 -16.68 -7.99 11.62
C LYS A 38 -17.57 -9.20 11.32
N PRO A 39 -17.63 -10.19 12.23
CA PRO A 39 -16.96 -10.24 13.54
C PRO A 39 -15.51 -10.75 13.50
N LEU A 40 -14.99 -11.15 12.34
CA LEU A 40 -13.65 -11.75 12.21
C LEU A 40 -12.55 -10.78 12.67
N SER A 41 -12.70 -9.49 12.38
CA SER A 41 -11.76 -8.44 12.79
C SER A 41 -11.87 -8.03 14.27
N ASP A 42 -12.87 -8.51 15.01
CA ASP A 42 -12.99 -8.22 16.44
C ASP A 42 -11.93 -8.99 17.27
N THR A 43 -11.49 -10.14 16.76
CA THR A 43 -10.51 -11.00 17.43
C THR A 43 -9.08 -10.82 16.94
N LYS A 44 -8.91 -10.40 15.68
CA LYS A 44 -7.59 -10.24 15.04
C LYS A 44 -7.62 -9.11 14.02
N PRO A 45 -6.56 -8.29 13.93
CA PRO A 45 -6.40 -7.36 12.81
C PRO A 45 -6.49 -8.09 11.47
N LYS A 46 -7.08 -7.45 10.45
CA LYS A 46 -7.19 -8.00 9.09
C LYS A 46 -5.84 -8.45 8.51
N ALA A 47 -4.76 -7.76 8.87
CA ALA A 47 -3.39 -8.10 8.51
C ALA A 47 -2.98 -9.54 8.88
N PHE A 48 -3.64 -10.14 9.89
CA PHE A 48 -3.38 -11.52 10.35
C PHE A 48 -4.34 -12.56 9.76
N LEU A 49 -5.15 -12.20 8.78
CA LEU A 49 -5.93 -13.20 8.05
C LEU A 49 -4.99 -14.18 7.34
N LYS A 50 -5.35 -15.47 7.44
CA LYS A 50 -4.59 -16.55 6.82
C LYS A 50 -5.20 -16.85 5.44
N VAL A 51 -4.59 -16.34 4.38
CA VAL A 51 -5.06 -16.52 3.00
C VAL A 51 -4.19 -17.55 2.29
N LYS A 52 -4.80 -18.57 1.69
CA LYS A 52 -4.07 -19.68 1.04
C LYS A 52 -2.99 -20.31 1.92
N GLY A 53 -3.26 -20.38 3.24
CA GLY A 53 -2.32 -20.96 4.19
C GLY A 53 -1.28 -20.02 4.77
N GLU A 54 -1.17 -18.77 4.29
CA GLU A 54 -0.18 -17.77 4.72
C GLU A 54 -0.85 -16.57 5.39
N ILE A 55 -0.23 -16.00 6.42
CA ILE A 55 -0.67 -14.76 7.06
C ILE A 55 -0.33 -13.59 6.15
N LEU A 56 -1.32 -12.72 5.82
CA LEU A 56 -1.17 -11.63 4.85
C LEU A 56 0.06 -10.77 5.10
N ILE A 57 0.18 -10.21 6.31
CA ILE A 57 1.29 -9.32 6.63
C ILE A 57 2.64 -10.05 6.64
N GLU A 58 2.69 -11.30 7.08
CA GLU A 58 3.92 -12.09 7.07
C GLU A 58 4.37 -12.41 5.64
N ARG A 59 3.41 -12.71 4.74
CA ARG A 59 3.71 -12.90 3.32
C ARG A 59 4.31 -11.64 2.71
N MET A 60 3.71 -10.47 2.95
CA MET A 60 4.22 -9.18 2.46
C MET A 60 5.63 -8.89 2.99
N ILE A 61 5.86 -9.10 4.29
CA ILE A 61 7.20 -8.91 4.90
C ILE A 61 8.23 -9.82 4.21
N ARG A 62 7.91 -11.11 3.98
CA ARG A 62 8.82 -12.02 3.29
C ARG A 62 9.11 -11.57 1.86
N GLN A 63 8.11 -11.13 1.11
CA GLN A 63 8.31 -10.60 -0.25
C GLN A 63 9.20 -9.35 -0.26
N LEU A 64 9.05 -8.46 0.72
CA LEU A 64 9.93 -7.30 0.86
C LEU A 64 11.37 -7.70 1.23
N ILE A 65 11.54 -8.67 2.13
CA ILE A 65 12.88 -9.21 2.46
C ILE A 65 13.52 -9.91 1.25
N GLU A 66 12.75 -10.71 0.50
CA GLU A 66 13.20 -11.35 -0.74
C GLU A 66 13.62 -10.34 -1.82
N ALA A 67 12.98 -9.16 -1.84
CA ALA A 67 13.34 -8.03 -2.70
C ALA A 67 14.50 -7.19 -2.13
N GLU A 68 15.14 -7.66 -1.05
CA GLU A 68 16.28 -6.98 -0.40
C GLU A 68 15.98 -5.56 0.07
N ILE A 69 14.73 -5.29 0.51
CA ILE A 69 14.36 -4.00 1.07
C ILE A 69 14.98 -3.87 2.47
N PRO A 70 15.87 -2.87 2.72
CA PRO A 70 16.71 -2.84 3.92
C PRO A 70 15.96 -2.70 5.23
N GLU A 71 14.91 -1.88 5.24
CA GLU A 71 14.14 -1.58 6.43
C GLU A 71 12.63 -1.69 6.16
N ILE A 72 11.92 -2.32 7.06
CA ILE A 72 10.46 -2.47 6.98
C ILE A 72 9.84 -1.87 8.22
N TYR A 73 8.97 -0.88 8.03
CA TYR A 73 8.20 -0.22 9.08
C TYR A 73 6.74 -0.63 8.99
N ILE A 74 6.13 -0.95 10.12
CA ILE A 74 4.70 -1.25 10.22
C ILE A 74 4.05 -0.17 11.07
N VAL A 75 3.13 0.59 10.48
CA VAL A 75 2.35 1.58 11.21
C VAL A 75 1.15 0.88 11.84
N VAL A 76 1.16 0.81 13.16
CA VAL A 76 0.18 0.10 13.99
C VAL A 76 -0.72 1.06 14.76
N GLY A 77 -1.91 0.62 15.15
CA GLY A 77 -2.88 1.39 15.92
C GLY A 77 -3.85 0.47 16.65
N HIS A 78 -4.97 0.12 16.00
CA HIS A 78 -5.92 -0.83 16.56
C HIS A 78 -5.27 -2.20 16.81
N GLN A 79 -5.40 -2.73 18.04
CA GLN A 79 -4.79 -4.02 18.45
C GLN A 79 -3.27 -4.09 18.20
N LYS A 80 -2.55 -2.98 18.40
CA LYS A 80 -1.10 -2.85 18.12
C LYS A 80 -0.25 -3.93 18.77
N GLU A 81 -0.65 -4.44 19.94
CA GLU A 81 0.08 -5.47 20.70
C GLU A 81 0.23 -6.78 19.89
N ALA A 82 -0.74 -7.08 19.00
CA ALA A 82 -0.69 -8.27 18.15
C ALA A 82 0.48 -8.26 17.15
N PHE A 83 1.06 -7.09 16.86
CA PHE A 83 2.15 -6.93 15.89
C PHE A 83 3.55 -7.11 16.52
N SER A 84 3.67 -7.13 17.85
CA SER A 84 4.97 -7.12 18.55
C SER A 84 5.88 -8.27 18.14
N TYR A 85 5.34 -9.48 17.95
CA TYR A 85 6.14 -10.64 17.55
C TYR A 85 6.80 -10.50 16.16
N LEU A 86 6.24 -9.63 15.29
CA LEU A 86 6.83 -9.41 13.95
C LEU A 86 8.19 -8.71 14.05
N ALA A 87 8.37 -7.83 15.03
CA ALA A 87 9.65 -7.18 15.30
C ALA A 87 10.72 -8.21 15.69
N GLU A 88 10.37 -9.16 16.58
CA GLU A 88 11.29 -10.23 16.99
C GLU A 88 11.56 -11.23 15.86
N LYS A 89 10.53 -11.59 15.10
CA LYS A 89 10.59 -12.63 14.06
C LYS A 89 11.30 -12.16 12.78
N TYR A 90 11.08 -10.92 12.37
CA TYR A 90 11.50 -10.41 11.06
C TYR A 90 12.40 -9.17 11.14
N GLY A 91 12.67 -8.63 12.32
CA GLY A 91 13.46 -7.41 12.49
C GLY A 91 12.76 -6.13 12.01
N VAL A 92 11.44 -6.14 11.88
CA VAL A 92 10.68 -4.97 11.44
C VAL A 92 10.51 -3.94 12.54
N HIS A 93 10.31 -2.69 12.18
CA HIS A 93 10.11 -1.58 13.11
C HIS A 93 8.62 -1.25 13.24
N LEU A 94 8.13 -1.07 14.46
CA LEU A 94 6.75 -0.67 14.71
C LEU A 94 6.67 0.84 14.96
N ILE A 95 5.76 1.53 14.27
CA ILE A 95 5.44 2.94 14.46
C ILE A 95 3.99 3.03 14.93
N GLU A 96 3.75 3.65 16.08
CA GLU A 96 2.39 3.83 16.57
C GLU A 96 1.73 5.06 15.92
N ASN A 97 0.56 4.85 15.31
CA ASN A 97 -0.38 5.91 14.96
C ASN A 97 -1.40 6.06 16.10
N THR A 98 -1.26 7.09 16.90
CA THR A 98 -2.16 7.36 18.05
C THR A 98 -3.50 7.97 17.63
N GLU A 99 -3.64 8.41 16.38
CA GLU A 99 -4.83 9.06 15.86
C GLU A 99 -5.70 8.14 14.97
N TYR A 100 -5.37 6.85 14.88
CA TYR A 100 -6.05 5.87 14.00
C TYR A 100 -7.59 5.79 14.20
N ALA A 101 -8.09 6.12 15.39
CA ALA A 101 -9.51 6.05 15.74
C ALA A 101 -10.30 7.30 15.31
N VAL A 102 -9.60 8.42 15.08
CA VAL A 102 -10.22 9.75 14.83
C VAL A 102 -9.82 10.36 13.50
N ARG A 103 -8.86 9.75 12.79
CA ARG A 103 -8.39 10.16 11.47
C ARG A 103 -8.30 8.97 10.51
N ASN A 104 -8.42 9.23 9.22
CA ASN A 104 -8.19 8.23 8.17
C ASN A 104 -6.68 7.94 7.99
N ASN A 105 -6.31 7.10 7.04
CA ASN A 105 -4.95 6.55 6.87
C ASN A 105 -3.88 7.59 6.51
N LEU A 106 -4.24 8.84 6.16
CA LEU A 106 -3.29 9.95 6.08
C LEU A 106 -2.52 10.12 7.39
N SER A 107 -3.18 9.89 8.54
CA SER A 107 -2.53 9.90 9.86
C SER A 107 -1.46 8.81 10.01
N SER A 108 -1.60 7.69 9.32
CA SER A 108 -0.56 6.65 9.31
C SER A 108 0.69 7.09 8.54
N ILE A 109 0.52 7.79 7.42
CA ILE A 109 1.63 8.43 6.71
C ILE A 109 2.29 9.51 7.58
N TYR A 110 1.46 10.32 8.28
CA TYR A 110 1.97 11.34 9.19
C TYR A 110 2.80 10.74 10.34
N ALA A 111 2.38 9.62 10.91
CA ALA A 111 3.15 8.90 11.92
C ALA A 111 4.51 8.44 11.38
N ALA A 112 4.54 7.95 10.14
CA ALA A 112 5.76 7.45 9.49
C ALA A 112 6.63 8.54 8.82
N ARG A 113 6.20 9.83 8.81
CA ARG A 113 6.83 10.91 8.02
C ARG A 113 8.34 11.08 8.19
N LYS A 114 8.89 10.69 9.34
CA LYS A 114 10.32 10.84 9.63
C LYS A 114 11.20 9.78 8.96
N VAL A 115 10.61 8.68 8.52
CA VAL A 115 11.31 7.56 7.90
C VAL A 115 11.03 7.44 6.40
N LEU A 116 10.13 8.28 5.86
CA LEU A 116 9.86 8.34 4.42
C LEU A 116 11.08 8.84 3.64
N LYS A 117 11.45 8.06 2.62
CA LYS A 117 12.56 8.32 1.68
C LYS A 117 12.18 7.75 0.31
N ASN A 118 13.07 6.95 -0.31
CA ASN A 118 12.73 6.04 -1.40
C ASN A 118 11.93 4.87 -0.81
N SER A 119 10.61 5.00 -0.71
CA SER A 119 9.78 4.14 0.15
C SER A 119 8.67 3.45 -0.62
N TYR A 120 8.47 2.15 -0.37
CA TYR A 120 7.19 1.52 -0.67
C TYR A 120 6.13 1.91 0.36
N ILE A 121 4.91 2.18 -0.10
CA ILE A 121 3.73 2.39 0.74
C ILE A 121 2.76 1.25 0.45
N CYS A 122 2.53 0.40 1.45
CA CYS A 122 1.73 -0.81 1.33
C CYS A 122 0.56 -0.80 2.31
N CYS A 123 -0.60 -1.31 1.89
CA CYS A 123 -1.68 -1.64 2.82
C CYS A 123 -1.51 -3.08 3.32
N SER A 124 -1.69 -3.31 4.62
CA SER A 124 -1.47 -4.62 5.26
C SER A 124 -2.45 -5.73 4.85
N ASP A 125 -3.47 -5.39 4.07
CA ASP A 125 -4.52 -6.28 3.59
C ASP A 125 -4.35 -6.69 2.11
N LEU A 126 -3.22 -6.37 1.52
CA LEU A 126 -2.87 -6.79 0.17
C LEU A 126 -2.31 -8.23 0.17
N TYR A 127 -2.70 -8.98 -0.85
CA TYR A 127 -2.15 -10.28 -1.19
C TYR A 127 -1.54 -10.20 -2.60
N CYS A 128 -0.21 -10.21 -2.68
CA CYS A 128 0.49 -10.26 -3.96
C CYS A 128 0.75 -11.73 -4.33
N MET A 129 0.23 -12.16 -5.48
CA MET A 129 0.36 -13.55 -5.96
C MET A 129 1.83 -13.94 -6.19
N GLU A 130 2.62 -13.00 -6.69
CA GLU A 130 4.05 -13.09 -6.90
C GLU A 130 4.74 -11.90 -6.26
N ASN A 131 6.06 -11.95 -6.12
CA ASN A 131 6.80 -10.80 -5.61
C ASN A 131 6.84 -9.69 -6.67
N ILE A 132 6.29 -8.53 -6.33
CA ILE A 132 6.20 -7.36 -7.21
C ILE A 132 7.11 -6.21 -6.76
N PHE A 133 7.91 -6.45 -5.73
CA PHE A 133 8.84 -5.47 -5.18
C PHE A 133 10.20 -5.58 -5.84
N ASP A 134 10.81 -4.45 -6.14
CA ASP A 134 12.14 -4.32 -6.73
C ASP A 134 13.03 -3.53 -5.77
N SER A 135 14.31 -3.88 -5.64
CA SER A 135 15.27 -3.12 -4.82
C SER A 135 15.72 -1.80 -5.45
N TYR A 136 15.50 -1.63 -6.77
CA TYR A 136 15.79 -0.38 -7.49
C TYR A 136 14.56 0.03 -8.28
N VAL A 137 14.11 1.27 -8.10
CA VAL A 137 12.92 1.80 -8.77
C VAL A 137 13.22 3.17 -9.39
N TYR A 138 12.92 3.31 -10.68
CA TYR A 138 13.28 4.48 -11.46
C TYR A 138 12.52 5.74 -11.07
N GLU A 139 11.21 5.63 -10.82
CA GLU A 139 10.32 6.76 -10.55
C GLU A 139 9.15 6.38 -9.65
N SER A 140 8.57 7.38 -9.00
CA SER A 140 7.40 7.21 -8.16
C SER A 140 6.18 6.72 -8.94
N TYR A 141 5.50 5.68 -8.44
CA TYR A 141 4.36 5.07 -9.12
C TYR A 141 3.26 4.59 -8.15
N TYR A 142 2.08 4.35 -8.71
CA TYR A 142 1.02 3.57 -8.07
C TYR A 142 0.74 2.31 -8.89
N ALA A 143 0.70 1.14 -8.22
CA ALA A 143 0.33 -0.13 -8.85
C ALA A 143 -1.17 -0.12 -9.19
N CYS A 144 -1.48 -0.32 -10.46
CA CYS A 144 -2.84 -0.29 -10.97
C CYS A 144 -3.16 -1.55 -11.77
N THR A 145 -4.42 -1.97 -11.71
CA THR A 145 -4.99 -3.08 -12.48
C THR A 145 -6.11 -2.56 -13.38
N PHE A 146 -6.28 -3.14 -14.55
CA PHE A 146 -7.35 -2.78 -15.46
C PHE A 146 -8.65 -3.54 -15.13
N SER A 147 -9.78 -2.85 -15.13
CA SER A 147 -11.10 -3.47 -15.09
C SER A 147 -11.89 -3.12 -16.35
N SER A 148 -12.37 -4.12 -17.07
CA SER A 148 -13.37 -3.96 -18.14
C SER A 148 -14.78 -3.76 -17.58
N GLU A 149 -15.04 -4.31 -16.39
CA GLU A 149 -16.33 -4.26 -15.72
C GLU A 149 -16.47 -3.00 -14.84
N LYS A 150 -17.68 -2.81 -14.32
CA LYS A 150 -17.96 -1.75 -13.36
C LYS A 150 -17.25 -2.02 -12.05
N THR A 151 -16.51 -1.03 -11.54
CA THR A 151 -15.81 -1.07 -10.26
C THR A 151 -16.14 0.16 -9.43
N ASP A 152 -16.07 0.06 -8.11
CA ASP A 152 -16.20 1.15 -7.14
C ASP A 152 -14.84 1.67 -6.63
N LYS A 153 -13.75 1.07 -7.13
CA LYS A 153 -12.36 1.44 -6.78
C LYS A 153 -12.00 2.84 -7.29
N LEU A 154 -10.84 3.36 -6.87
CA LEU A 154 -10.29 4.62 -7.37
C LEU A 154 -9.74 4.42 -8.79
N CYS A 155 -10.49 4.86 -9.80
CA CYS A 155 -10.07 4.81 -11.20
C CYS A 155 -9.17 6.00 -11.52
N VAL A 156 -8.13 5.74 -12.31
CA VAL A 156 -7.12 6.74 -12.70
C VAL A 156 -7.11 6.98 -14.20
N THR A 157 -6.77 8.20 -14.58
CA THR A 157 -6.47 8.60 -15.97
C THR A 157 -5.07 9.18 -16.00
N THR A 158 -4.30 8.90 -17.05
CA THR A 158 -2.95 9.44 -17.22
C THR A 158 -2.91 10.52 -18.29
N GLY A 159 -2.01 11.48 -18.11
CA GLY A 159 -1.59 12.41 -19.16
C GLY A 159 -0.68 11.73 -20.21
N PHE A 160 -0.26 12.50 -21.22
CA PHE A 160 0.65 12.03 -22.29
C PHE A 160 2.01 11.54 -21.78
N ASN A 161 2.42 12.00 -20.61
CA ASN A 161 3.69 11.60 -19.97
C ASN A 161 3.57 10.34 -19.07
N GLY A 162 2.42 9.63 -19.09
CA GLY A 162 2.17 8.46 -18.27
C GLY A 162 1.85 8.75 -16.79
N LYS A 163 1.89 10.03 -16.38
CA LYS A 163 1.60 10.45 -15.01
C LYS A 163 0.11 10.49 -14.75
N ILE A 164 -0.31 10.09 -13.55
CA ILE A 164 -1.71 10.17 -13.11
C ILE A 164 -2.12 11.63 -13.08
N SER A 165 -3.15 11.97 -13.87
CA SER A 165 -3.67 13.34 -14.01
C SER A 165 -5.08 13.50 -13.46
N ARG A 166 -5.78 12.39 -13.18
CA ARG A 166 -7.12 12.41 -12.60
C ARG A 166 -7.39 11.13 -11.84
N ILE A 167 -8.02 11.27 -10.69
CA ILE A 167 -8.52 10.16 -9.87
C ILE A 167 -10.02 10.35 -9.66
N ARG A 168 -10.81 9.28 -9.79
CA ARG A 168 -12.24 9.30 -9.52
C ARG A 168 -12.69 8.00 -8.87
N LYS A 169 -13.65 8.04 -7.98
CA LYS A 169 -14.27 6.85 -7.42
C LYS A 169 -15.23 6.23 -8.43
N GLY A 170 -15.02 4.94 -8.71
CA GLY A 170 -15.86 4.15 -9.60
C GLY A 170 -15.64 4.42 -11.09
N GLY A 171 -15.98 3.42 -11.89
CA GLY A 171 -15.88 3.47 -13.35
C GLY A 171 -16.03 2.11 -14.00
N SER A 172 -15.82 2.04 -15.31
CA SER A 172 -15.68 0.84 -16.11
C SER A 172 -14.67 1.10 -17.22
N ASN A 173 -14.08 0.07 -17.80
CA ASN A 173 -12.98 0.20 -18.76
C ASN A 173 -11.89 1.17 -18.28
N CYS A 174 -11.44 1.00 -17.05
CA CYS A 174 -10.49 1.91 -16.43
C CYS A 174 -9.37 1.16 -15.68
N TRP A 175 -8.22 1.81 -15.59
CA TRP A 175 -7.19 1.44 -14.64
C TRP A 175 -7.61 1.92 -13.25
N TYR A 176 -7.50 1.08 -12.22
CA TYR A 176 -7.82 1.44 -10.84
C TYR A 176 -6.66 1.15 -9.90
N MET A 177 -6.58 1.93 -8.86
CA MET A 177 -5.54 1.84 -7.83
C MET A 177 -5.74 0.55 -7.02
N THR A 178 -4.73 -0.32 -7.02
CA THR A 178 -4.74 -1.60 -6.30
C THR A 178 -3.73 -1.60 -5.15
N GLY A 179 -2.68 -0.75 -5.26
CA GLY A 179 -1.52 -0.73 -4.36
C GLY A 179 -0.56 -1.90 -4.65
N PRO A 180 0.69 -1.88 -4.15
CA PRO A 180 1.30 -0.78 -3.39
C PRO A 180 1.65 0.44 -4.26
N ALA A 181 2.10 1.52 -3.61
CA ALA A 181 2.76 2.64 -4.27
C ALA A 181 4.26 2.64 -3.93
N TYR A 182 5.06 3.26 -4.80
CA TYR A 182 6.44 3.61 -4.51
C TYR A 182 6.62 5.11 -4.61
N TRP A 183 7.28 5.70 -3.64
CA TRP A 183 7.61 7.11 -3.54
C TRP A 183 9.12 7.27 -3.55
N ASP A 184 9.66 8.03 -4.48
CA ASP A 184 11.06 8.45 -4.42
C ASP A 184 11.26 9.55 -3.36
N ASN A 185 12.51 9.89 -3.07
CA ASN A 185 12.85 10.90 -2.08
C ASN A 185 12.21 12.27 -2.35
N GLN A 186 12.06 12.65 -3.62
CA GLN A 186 11.49 13.95 -3.97
C GLN A 186 9.99 13.96 -3.72
N PHE A 187 9.29 12.91 -4.14
CA PHE A 187 7.87 12.73 -3.86
C PHE A 187 7.61 12.69 -2.36
N SER A 188 8.37 11.86 -1.62
CA SER A 188 8.25 11.71 -0.17
C SER A 188 8.43 13.05 0.57
N ALA A 189 9.46 13.81 0.22
CA ALA A 189 9.73 15.13 0.80
C ALA A 189 8.60 16.12 0.52
N ARG A 190 8.13 16.19 -0.76
CA ARG A 190 7.06 17.11 -1.14
C ARG A 190 5.73 16.74 -0.52
N PHE A 191 5.40 15.44 -0.50
CA PHE A 191 4.18 14.96 0.18
C PHE A 191 4.19 15.32 1.67
N CYS A 192 5.32 15.11 2.36
CA CYS A 192 5.45 15.48 3.77
C CYS A 192 5.30 16.98 3.99
N GLU A 193 5.88 17.82 3.13
CA GLU A 193 5.76 19.27 3.23
C GLU A 193 4.30 19.74 3.13
N LEU A 194 3.58 19.26 2.11
CA LEU A 194 2.16 19.59 1.91
C LEU A 194 1.30 19.06 3.06
N MET A 195 1.51 17.79 3.43
CA MET A 195 0.78 17.17 4.52
C MET A 195 0.97 17.92 5.84
N GLN A 196 2.18 18.34 6.19
CA GLN A 196 2.44 19.07 7.44
C GLN A 196 1.75 20.45 7.47
N LYS A 197 1.59 21.10 6.32
CA LYS A 197 0.87 22.39 6.24
C LYS A 197 -0.62 22.24 6.48
N GLU A 198 -1.22 21.13 6.03
CA GLU A 198 -2.67 20.93 6.00
C GLU A 198 -3.17 19.94 7.06
N TYR A 199 -2.26 19.30 7.81
CA TYR A 199 -2.61 18.21 8.72
C TYR A 199 -3.61 18.61 9.80
N ASP A 200 -3.49 19.84 10.33
CA ASP A 200 -4.34 20.37 11.39
C ASP A 200 -5.66 20.98 10.86
N ASP A 201 -5.83 21.07 9.55
CA ASP A 201 -7.06 21.54 8.95
C ASP A 201 -8.20 20.56 9.23
N PRO A 202 -9.40 21.03 9.61
CA PRO A 202 -10.53 20.16 9.96
C PRO A 202 -10.88 19.14 8.87
N GLY A 203 -10.76 19.50 7.60
CA GLY A 203 -11.04 18.65 6.43
C GLY A 203 -10.04 17.51 6.23
N SER A 204 -8.85 17.60 6.81
CA SER A 204 -7.79 16.58 6.64
C SER A 204 -8.07 15.28 7.39
N LYS A 205 -8.94 15.31 8.42
CA LYS A 205 -9.22 14.14 9.29
C LYS A 205 -9.76 12.94 8.53
N ASP A 206 -10.62 13.19 7.56
CA ASP A 206 -11.31 12.13 6.80
C ASP A 206 -10.55 11.71 5.54
N LEU A 207 -9.44 12.38 5.22
CA LEU A 207 -8.67 12.08 4.02
C LEU A 207 -7.87 10.78 4.17
N SER A 208 -8.01 9.90 3.19
CA SER A 208 -6.98 8.91 2.92
C SER A 208 -5.78 9.60 2.26
N TRP A 209 -4.60 8.98 2.30
CA TRP A 209 -3.44 9.54 1.63
C TRP A 209 -3.63 9.62 0.10
N GLU A 210 -4.42 8.71 -0.49
CA GLU A 210 -4.79 8.76 -1.91
C GLU A 210 -5.71 9.94 -2.22
N ALA A 211 -6.65 10.25 -1.30
CA ALA A 211 -7.49 11.43 -1.43
C ALA A 211 -6.67 12.72 -1.27
N PHE A 212 -5.74 12.75 -0.33
CA PHE A 212 -4.79 13.86 -0.19
C PHE A 212 -3.95 14.02 -1.47
N TYR A 213 -3.36 12.94 -2.00
CA TYR A 213 -2.66 12.96 -3.27
C TYR A 213 -3.54 13.48 -4.43
N SER A 214 -4.80 13.05 -4.49
CA SER A 214 -5.76 13.50 -5.52
C SER A 214 -6.02 15.01 -5.48
N ASN A 215 -5.89 15.64 -4.32
CA ASN A 215 -6.06 17.10 -4.17
C ASN A 215 -4.80 17.88 -4.60
N HIS A 216 -3.65 17.20 -4.80
CA HIS A 216 -2.35 17.83 -5.08
C HIS A 216 -1.69 17.25 -6.35
N LEU A 217 -2.49 16.87 -7.36
CA LEU A 217 -1.97 16.29 -8.62
C LEU A 217 -1.12 17.25 -9.45
N ASP A 218 -1.18 18.53 -9.19
CA ASP A 218 -0.35 19.59 -9.77
C ASP A 218 1.04 19.70 -9.12
N GLU A 219 1.17 19.23 -7.89
CA GLU A 219 2.41 19.30 -7.11
C GLU A 219 3.05 17.92 -6.87
N LEU A 220 2.24 16.86 -6.90
CA LEU A 220 2.65 15.47 -6.67
C LEU A 220 2.40 14.64 -7.92
N SER A 221 3.36 13.83 -8.29
CA SER A 221 3.29 13.09 -9.55
C SER A 221 3.67 11.63 -9.40
N LEU A 222 2.69 10.74 -9.54
CA LEU A 222 2.90 9.29 -9.66
C LEU A 222 2.65 8.83 -11.08
N THR A 223 3.48 7.90 -11.57
CA THR A 223 3.19 7.18 -12.80
C THR A 223 2.25 6.00 -12.52
N LEU A 224 1.55 5.56 -13.54
CA LEU A 224 0.72 4.36 -13.47
C LEU A 224 1.58 3.14 -13.81
N ARG A 225 1.84 2.26 -12.82
CA ARG A 225 2.49 0.96 -13.06
C ARG A 225 1.42 -0.11 -13.25
N LYS A 226 1.42 -0.73 -14.42
CA LYS A 226 0.39 -1.70 -14.84
C LYS A 226 0.72 -3.09 -14.32
N TYR A 227 -0.27 -3.71 -13.66
CA TYR A 227 -0.21 -5.12 -13.28
C TYR A 227 -1.39 -5.90 -13.89
N PRO A 228 -1.17 -7.15 -14.31
CA PRO A 228 -2.25 -8.04 -14.72
C PRO A 228 -3.31 -8.20 -13.62
N GLU A 229 -4.54 -8.48 -14.03
CA GLU A 229 -5.61 -8.75 -13.08
C GLU A 229 -5.25 -9.95 -12.19
N GLY A 230 -5.51 -9.79 -10.89
CA GLY A 230 -5.29 -10.83 -9.90
C GLY A 230 -3.89 -10.93 -9.31
N ILE A 231 -2.86 -10.25 -9.88
CA ILE A 231 -1.50 -10.22 -9.31
C ILE A 231 -1.50 -9.56 -7.94
N VAL A 232 -2.22 -8.44 -7.80
CA VAL A 232 -2.43 -7.77 -6.51
C VAL A 232 -3.91 -7.87 -6.15
N ARG A 233 -4.20 -8.40 -4.97
CA ARG A 233 -5.56 -8.54 -4.45
C ARG A 233 -5.70 -7.82 -3.13
N GLU A 234 -6.78 -7.08 -2.99
CA GLU A 234 -7.24 -6.50 -1.75
C GLU A 234 -8.59 -7.13 -1.39
N PHE A 235 -8.74 -7.63 -0.19
CA PHE A 235 -10.01 -8.18 0.26
C PHE A 235 -10.78 -7.13 1.06
N ASN A 236 -11.93 -6.67 0.57
CA ASN A 236 -12.75 -5.66 1.25
C ASN A 236 -13.91 -6.26 2.03
N SER A 237 -14.23 -7.53 1.79
CA SER A 237 -15.29 -8.26 2.46
C SER A 237 -14.95 -9.74 2.65
N LEU A 238 -15.69 -10.40 3.54
CA LEU A 238 -15.59 -11.84 3.73
C LEU A 238 -16.04 -12.61 2.47
N ASP A 239 -17.01 -12.08 1.72
CA ASP A 239 -17.45 -12.70 0.47
C ASP A 239 -16.34 -12.68 -0.60
N GLU A 240 -15.63 -11.55 -0.78
CA GLU A 240 -14.47 -11.47 -1.67
C GLU A 240 -13.37 -12.46 -1.24
N LEU A 241 -13.12 -12.56 0.06
CA LEU A 241 -12.16 -13.54 0.60
C LEU A 241 -12.58 -14.97 0.30
N CYS A 242 -13.88 -15.32 0.47
CA CYS A 242 -14.41 -16.64 0.16
C CYS A 242 -14.32 -17.01 -1.33
N LEU A 243 -14.43 -16.05 -2.23
CA LEU A 243 -14.25 -16.28 -3.67
C LEU A 243 -12.80 -16.66 -4.01
N PHE A 244 -11.84 -16.15 -3.25
CA PHE A 244 -10.43 -16.43 -3.47
C PHE A 244 -9.92 -17.63 -2.65
N ASP A 245 -10.35 -17.73 -1.40
CA ASP A 245 -9.99 -18.81 -0.46
C ASP A 245 -11.24 -19.47 0.10
N THR A 246 -11.61 -20.61 -0.50
CA THR A 246 -12.82 -21.36 -0.14
C THR A 246 -12.81 -21.92 1.27
N SER A 247 -11.66 -21.94 1.95
CA SER A 247 -11.56 -22.39 3.36
C SER A 247 -12.37 -21.50 4.33
N TYR A 248 -12.74 -20.28 3.91
CA TYR A 248 -13.57 -19.35 4.68
C TYR A 248 -15.08 -19.55 4.48
N ILE A 249 -15.52 -20.36 3.51
CA ILE A 249 -16.94 -20.62 3.24
C ILE A 249 -17.69 -21.14 4.47
N PRO A 250 -17.19 -22.17 5.20
CA PRO A 250 -17.89 -22.68 6.39
C PRO A 250 -18.07 -21.61 7.47
N TYR A 251 -17.05 -20.75 7.66
CA TYR A 251 -17.14 -19.65 8.62
C TYR A 251 -18.18 -18.62 8.19
N ARG A 252 -18.17 -18.17 6.93
CA ARG A 252 -19.17 -17.24 6.39
C ARG A 252 -20.60 -17.78 6.56
N ASP A 253 -20.82 -19.06 6.24
CA ASP A 253 -22.14 -19.67 6.27
C ASP A 253 -22.64 -19.84 7.72
N SER A 254 -21.75 -20.06 8.70
CA SER A 254 -22.10 -20.09 10.11
C SER A 254 -22.64 -18.72 10.62
N LEU A 255 -22.16 -17.60 10.06
CA LEU A 255 -22.65 -16.26 10.41
C LEU A 255 -24.04 -15.96 9.86
N LYS A 256 -24.48 -16.65 8.80
CA LYS A 256 -25.83 -16.49 8.22
C LYS A 256 -26.90 -17.33 8.94
N ALA A 257 -26.45 -18.28 9.76
CA ALA A 257 -27.32 -19.20 10.47
C ALA A 257 -27.67 -18.69 11.90
N THR A 258 -27.02 -17.63 12.36
CA THR A 258 -27.27 -16.90 13.61
C THR A 258 -28.02 -15.59 13.34
#